data_e2b6be87bf4c81b8e47c4144eed70cd7
#
_entry.id   e2b6be87bf4c81b8e47c4144eed70cd7
#
_cell.length_a   1.000
_cell.length_b   1.000
_cell.length_c   1.000
_cell.angle_alpha   90.00
_cell.angle_beta   90.00
_cell.angle_gamma   90.00
#
_symmetry.space_group_name_H-M   'P 1'
#
loop_
_entity.id
_entity.type
_entity.pdbx_description
1 polymer ?
#
loop_
_entity_poly.entity_id
_entity_poly.type
_entity_poly.pdbx_seq_one_letter_code
_entity_poly.pdbx_strand_id
1 'polypeptide(L)'
;MELGKRIFCVVVLLLVNVALVLAQEKKLREPDVIYVPTPQAVVDGMLDFAGVTAKDVVYDLGCGDGRLVVTAAKKYGARGVGIDINPERIQESNDNVREAGVQDKVTIRNEDLFEANIKEATVVTLYLLESLNTKLRPKLWADLKPGTRIVSHTFKKGNWKPEKETTVDGR
;
A
#
# COMPACT_ATOMS: atom_id res chain seq x y z
N MET A 1 2.53 46.71 31.28
CA MET A 1 3.56 46.13 30.38
C MET A 1 3.96 44.70 30.77
N GLU A 2 4.04 44.38 32.02
CA GLU A 2 4.38 43.05 32.53
C GLU A 2 3.30 41.93 32.26
N LEU A 3 2.02 42.28 32.40
CA LEU A 3 0.92 41.33 32.18
C LEU A 3 0.84 40.84 30.71
N GLY A 4 1.08 41.73 29.75
CA GLY A 4 1.09 41.36 28.34
C GLY A 4 2.23 40.41 27.97
N LYS A 5 3.42 40.58 28.57
CA LYS A 5 4.55 39.64 28.38
C LYS A 5 4.29 38.28 28.96
N ARG A 6 3.64 38.20 30.14
CA ARG A 6 3.27 36.92 30.78
C ARG A 6 2.25 36.15 29.94
N ILE A 7 1.22 36.83 29.43
CA ILE A 7 0.21 36.23 28.54
C ILE A 7 0.86 35.72 27.25
N PHE A 8 1.73 36.54 26.64
CA PHE A 8 2.45 36.13 25.43
C PHE A 8 3.32 34.88 25.65
N CYS A 9 4.09 34.82 26.76
CA CYS A 9 4.89 33.63 27.08
C CYS A 9 4.03 32.39 27.28
N VAL A 10 2.88 32.48 27.96
CA VAL A 10 1.98 31.35 28.17
C VAL A 10 1.38 30.84 26.85
N VAL A 11 0.97 31.74 25.97
CA VAL A 11 0.43 31.38 24.65
C VAL A 11 1.50 30.73 23.78
N VAL A 12 2.73 31.22 23.77
CA VAL A 12 3.84 30.62 23.03
C VAL A 12 4.17 29.24 23.58
N LEU A 13 4.19 29.05 24.91
CA LEU A 13 4.42 27.74 25.54
C LEU A 13 3.32 26.73 25.20
N LEU A 14 2.06 27.15 25.16
CA LEU A 14 0.92 26.31 24.77
C LEU A 14 1.01 25.92 23.29
N LEU A 15 1.36 26.84 22.40
CA LEU A 15 1.53 26.57 20.98
C LEU A 15 2.70 25.60 20.70
N VAL A 16 3.81 25.74 21.44
CA VAL A 16 4.96 24.82 21.32
C VAL A 16 4.58 23.41 21.79
N ASN A 17 3.82 23.28 22.89
CA ASN A 17 3.36 21.96 23.38
C ASN A 17 2.36 21.31 22.41
N VAL A 18 1.45 22.08 21.79
CA VAL A 18 0.52 21.57 20.76
C VAL A 18 1.29 21.10 19.52
N ALA A 19 2.32 21.85 19.10
CA ALA A 19 3.17 21.45 17.97
C ALA A 19 3.97 20.16 18.25
N LEU A 20 4.47 19.99 19.47
CA LEU A 20 5.17 18.77 19.90
C LEU A 20 4.25 17.54 19.97
N VAL A 21 3.01 17.71 20.39
CA VAL A 21 2.01 16.61 20.44
C VAL A 21 1.59 16.19 19.03
N LEU A 22 1.53 17.13 18.07
CA LEU A 22 1.20 16.83 16.67
C LEU A 22 2.36 16.18 15.89
N ALA A 23 3.59 16.27 16.41
CA ALA A 23 4.79 15.73 15.79
C ALA A 23 5.14 14.30 16.27
N GLN A 24 4.31 13.64 17.07
CA GLN A 24 4.48 12.22 17.35
C GLN A 24 4.06 11.39 16.13
N GLU A 25 5.00 11.21 15.19
CA GLU A 25 4.85 10.20 14.15
C GLU A 25 4.58 8.85 14.83
N LYS A 26 3.43 8.26 14.52
CA LYS A 26 3.09 6.91 15.00
C LYS A 26 4.17 5.95 14.52
N LYS A 27 5.04 5.51 15.42
CA LYS A 27 6.06 4.50 15.09
C LYS A 27 5.36 3.25 14.60
N LEU A 28 5.61 2.89 13.35
CA LEU A 28 5.11 1.64 12.78
C LEU A 28 5.84 0.46 13.43
N ARG A 29 5.17 -0.70 13.45
CA ARG A 29 5.76 -1.95 13.89
C ARG A 29 6.79 -2.46 12.88
N GLU A 30 7.63 -3.40 13.27
CA GLU A 30 8.56 -4.06 12.36
C GLU A 30 7.81 -4.88 11.28
N PRO A 31 8.40 -5.05 10.08
CA PRO A 31 7.85 -5.92 9.04
C PRO A 31 7.65 -7.36 9.52
N ASP A 32 6.50 -7.98 9.19
CA ASP A 32 6.21 -9.39 9.54
C ASP A 32 7.03 -10.40 8.72
N VAL A 33 7.52 -9.99 7.56
CA VAL A 33 8.17 -10.88 6.58
C VAL A 33 9.33 -10.18 5.90
N ILE A 34 10.30 -10.97 5.41
CA ILE A 34 11.36 -10.48 4.55
C ILE A 34 10.79 -10.08 3.19
N TYR A 35 11.38 -9.07 2.58
CA TYR A 35 11.05 -8.66 1.22
C TYR A 35 11.58 -9.67 0.19
N VAL A 36 10.67 -10.15 -0.67
CA VAL A 36 10.99 -10.99 -1.83
C VAL A 36 10.33 -10.37 -3.06
N PRO A 37 11.09 -9.90 -4.05
CA PRO A 37 10.51 -9.24 -5.21
C PRO A 37 9.74 -10.22 -6.10
N THR A 38 8.53 -9.83 -6.54
CA THR A 38 7.76 -10.56 -7.53
C THR A 38 8.47 -10.48 -8.90
N PRO A 39 8.75 -11.60 -9.59
CA PRO A 39 9.32 -11.56 -10.94
C PRO A 39 8.43 -10.76 -11.90
N GLN A 40 9.04 -10.02 -12.85
CA GLN A 40 8.29 -9.12 -13.73
C GLN A 40 7.23 -9.85 -14.56
N ALA A 41 7.52 -11.05 -15.08
CA ALA A 41 6.53 -11.83 -15.80
C ALA A 41 5.29 -12.17 -14.94
N VAL A 42 5.49 -12.41 -13.64
CA VAL A 42 4.39 -12.65 -12.70
C VAL A 42 3.62 -11.36 -12.41
N VAL A 43 4.31 -10.22 -12.27
CA VAL A 43 3.65 -8.90 -12.15
C VAL A 43 2.73 -8.64 -13.33
N ASP A 44 3.24 -8.82 -14.55
CA ASP A 44 2.45 -8.68 -15.78
C ASP A 44 1.27 -9.65 -15.79
N GLY A 45 1.51 -10.93 -15.47
CA GLY A 45 0.47 -11.94 -15.40
C GLY A 45 -0.61 -11.64 -14.37
N MET A 46 -0.25 -11.14 -13.20
CA MET A 46 -1.23 -10.74 -12.16
C MET A 46 -2.13 -9.60 -12.63
N LEU A 47 -1.56 -8.59 -13.27
CA LEU A 47 -2.32 -7.43 -13.76
C LEU A 47 -3.21 -7.81 -14.97
N ASP A 48 -2.71 -8.63 -15.89
CA ASP A 48 -3.49 -9.18 -17.03
C ASP A 48 -4.63 -10.07 -16.51
N PHE A 49 -4.34 -10.96 -15.56
CA PHE A 49 -5.34 -11.86 -14.97
C PHE A 49 -6.44 -11.11 -14.21
N ALA A 50 -6.07 -10.00 -13.55
CA ALA A 50 -7.03 -9.10 -12.94
C ALA A 50 -7.84 -8.30 -13.97
N GLY A 51 -7.44 -8.28 -15.23
CA GLY A 51 -8.06 -7.44 -16.27
C GLY A 51 -7.95 -5.95 -15.97
N VAL A 52 -6.76 -5.49 -15.55
CA VAL A 52 -6.50 -4.09 -15.18
C VAL A 52 -6.66 -3.18 -16.38
N THR A 53 -7.30 -2.04 -16.19
CA THR A 53 -7.53 -1.00 -17.18
C THR A 53 -7.21 0.39 -16.64
N ALA A 54 -7.21 1.41 -17.48
CA ALA A 54 -6.99 2.80 -17.07
C ALA A 54 -8.06 3.37 -16.09
N LYS A 55 -9.18 2.66 -15.92
CA LYS A 55 -10.25 3.05 -14.97
C LYS A 55 -10.02 2.52 -13.55
N ASP A 56 -9.03 1.64 -13.38
CA ASP A 56 -8.79 0.96 -12.13
C ASP A 56 -7.92 1.76 -11.15
N VAL A 57 -8.11 1.44 -9.88
CA VAL A 57 -7.25 1.84 -8.77
C VAL A 57 -6.68 0.57 -8.17
N VAL A 58 -5.40 0.32 -8.47
CA VAL A 58 -4.68 -0.86 -8.02
C VAL A 58 -4.01 -0.58 -6.69
N TYR A 59 -4.36 -1.33 -5.66
CA TYR A 59 -3.71 -1.31 -4.35
C TYR A 59 -2.81 -2.53 -4.22
N ASP A 60 -1.53 -2.31 -3.92
CA ASP A 60 -0.56 -3.36 -3.62
C ASP A 60 -0.21 -3.33 -2.14
N LEU A 61 -0.61 -4.37 -1.41
CA LEU A 61 -0.47 -4.45 0.04
C LEU A 61 0.78 -5.24 0.41
N GLY A 62 1.81 -4.56 0.87
CA GLY A 62 3.17 -5.04 0.98
C GLY A 62 3.92 -4.82 -0.34
N CYS A 63 3.92 -3.57 -0.83
CA CYS A 63 4.32 -3.27 -2.20
C CYS A 63 5.83 -3.41 -2.47
N GLY A 64 6.66 -3.56 -1.44
CA GLY A 64 8.09 -3.67 -1.60
C GLY A 64 8.68 -2.49 -2.37
N ASP A 65 9.28 -2.74 -3.52
CA ASP A 65 9.85 -1.73 -4.40
C ASP A 65 8.84 -1.03 -5.34
N GLY A 66 7.56 -1.30 -5.17
CA GLY A 66 6.48 -0.64 -5.91
C GLY A 66 6.29 -1.10 -7.36
N ARG A 67 7.03 -2.16 -7.82
CA ARG A 67 7.00 -2.62 -9.22
C ARG A 67 5.60 -2.91 -9.76
N LEU A 68 4.70 -3.41 -8.93
CA LEU A 68 3.34 -3.76 -9.31
C LEU A 68 2.52 -2.53 -9.68
N VAL A 69 2.50 -1.53 -8.80
CA VAL A 69 1.77 -0.28 -9.03
C VAL A 69 2.42 0.59 -10.13
N VAL A 70 3.74 0.56 -10.25
CA VAL A 70 4.47 1.21 -11.35
C VAL A 70 4.09 0.56 -12.69
N THR A 71 4.07 -0.77 -12.76
CA THR A 71 3.67 -1.49 -13.98
C THR A 71 2.19 -1.22 -14.32
N ALA A 72 1.30 -1.21 -13.32
CA ALA A 72 -0.11 -0.88 -13.50
C ALA A 72 -0.29 0.51 -14.13
N ALA A 73 0.47 1.50 -13.66
CA ALA A 73 0.42 2.85 -14.21
C ALA A 73 1.01 2.94 -15.63
N LYS A 74 2.20 2.37 -15.84
CA LYS A 74 2.90 2.44 -17.16
C LYS A 74 2.18 1.68 -18.26
N LYS A 75 1.80 0.43 -17.98
CA LYS A 75 1.30 -0.50 -19.01
C LYS A 75 -0.20 -0.34 -19.26
N TYR A 76 -0.99 -0.06 -18.19
CA TYR A 76 -2.45 -0.04 -18.28
C TYR A 76 -3.05 1.37 -18.07
N GLY A 77 -2.24 2.34 -17.69
CA GLY A 77 -2.71 3.70 -17.39
C GLY A 77 -3.53 3.80 -16.09
N ALA A 78 -3.55 2.76 -15.27
CA ALA A 78 -4.29 2.71 -14.02
C ALA A 78 -3.67 3.64 -12.96
N ARG A 79 -4.47 4.02 -11.94
CA ARG A 79 -3.91 4.61 -10.71
C ARG A 79 -3.35 3.49 -9.84
N GLY A 80 -2.24 3.74 -9.16
CA GLY A 80 -1.60 2.81 -8.25
C GLY A 80 -1.44 3.37 -6.84
N VAL A 81 -1.67 2.55 -5.82
CA VAL A 81 -1.36 2.86 -4.42
C VAL A 81 -0.56 1.69 -3.85
N GLY A 82 0.72 1.93 -3.58
CA GLY A 82 1.59 0.98 -2.88
C GLY A 82 1.60 1.27 -1.38
N ILE A 83 1.43 0.23 -0.57
CA ILE A 83 1.49 0.31 0.89
C ILE A 83 2.56 -0.64 1.38
N ASP A 84 3.52 -0.11 2.14
CA ASP A 84 4.53 -0.91 2.83
C ASP A 84 4.85 -0.33 4.20
N ILE A 85 5.23 -1.19 5.13
CA ILE A 85 5.57 -0.79 6.49
C ILE A 85 7.06 -0.45 6.63
N ASN A 86 7.90 -0.95 5.69
CA ASN A 86 9.35 -0.77 5.73
C ASN A 86 9.76 0.55 5.05
N PRO A 87 10.36 1.52 5.79
CA PRO A 87 10.78 2.81 5.22
C PRO A 87 11.80 2.69 4.07
N GLU A 88 12.68 1.67 4.09
CA GLU A 88 13.62 1.44 2.99
C GLU A 88 12.90 1.07 1.69
N ARG A 89 11.87 0.22 1.79
CA ARG A 89 11.04 -0.15 0.63
C ARG A 89 10.24 1.04 0.11
N ILE A 90 9.76 1.89 1.00
CA ILE A 90 9.07 3.14 0.65
C ILE A 90 10.00 4.08 -0.14
N GLN A 91 11.24 4.23 0.28
CA GLN A 91 12.22 5.04 -0.45
C GLN A 91 12.47 4.47 -1.85
N GLU A 92 12.77 3.17 -1.95
CA GLU A 92 13.01 2.48 -3.21
C GLU A 92 11.79 2.57 -4.15
N SER A 93 10.58 2.35 -3.63
CA SER A 93 9.34 2.50 -4.39
C SER A 93 9.19 3.91 -4.97
N ASN A 94 9.44 4.95 -4.16
CA ASN A 94 9.36 6.33 -4.62
C ASN A 94 10.40 6.66 -5.69
N ASP A 95 11.61 6.08 -5.59
CA ASP A 95 12.64 6.20 -6.62
C ASP A 95 12.18 5.55 -7.93
N ASN A 96 11.66 4.33 -7.87
CA ASN A 96 11.11 3.62 -9.02
C ASN A 96 9.92 4.34 -9.67
N VAL A 97 9.05 4.96 -8.88
CA VAL A 97 7.93 5.79 -9.37
C VAL A 97 8.47 7.01 -10.15
N ARG A 98 9.53 7.67 -9.63
CA ARG A 98 10.17 8.82 -10.30
C ARG A 98 10.86 8.41 -11.58
N GLU A 99 11.65 7.34 -11.56
CA GLU A 99 12.35 6.83 -12.75
C GLU A 99 11.38 6.38 -13.84
N ALA A 100 10.25 5.83 -13.45
CA ALA A 100 9.21 5.42 -14.38
C ALA A 100 8.39 6.58 -14.95
N GLY A 101 8.47 7.79 -14.38
CA GLY A 101 7.71 8.96 -14.80
C GLY A 101 6.20 8.84 -14.56
N VAL A 102 5.78 8.19 -13.45
CA VAL A 102 4.36 7.92 -13.15
C VAL A 102 3.88 8.55 -11.83
N GLN A 103 4.53 9.63 -11.38
CA GLN A 103 4.23 10.31 -10.10
C GLN A 103 2.81 10.91 -10.06
N ASP A 104 2.23 11.20 -11.21
CA ASP A 104 0.86 11.69 -11.36
C ASP A 104 -0.19 10.60 -11.14
N LYS A 105 0.19 9.32 -11.21
CA LYS A 105 -0.71 8.16 -11.11
C LYS A 105 -0.44 7.25 -9.93
N VAL A 106 0.77 7.27 -9.37
CA VAL A 106 1.17 6.36 -8.30
C VAL A 106 1.45 7.09 -7.00
N THR A 107 0.86 6.61 -5.93
CA THR A 107 1.10 7.08 -4.56
C THR A 107 1.68 5.93 -3.73
N ILE A 108 2.79 6.18 -3.03
CA ILE A 108 3.40 5.23 -2.09
C ILE A 108 3.15 5.73 -0.67
N ARG A 109 2.72 4.83 0.23
CA ARG A 109 2.36 5.15 1.61
C ARG A 109 3.11 4.25 2.58
N ASN A 110 3.77 4.87 3.56
CA ASN A 110 4.37 4.14 4.68
C ASN A 110 3.31 3.91 5.76
N GLU A 111 2.58 2.82 5.65
CA GLU A 111 1.45 2.49 6.52
C GLU A 111 1.44 0.99 6.85
N ASP A 112 0.80 0.63 7.97
CA ASP A 112 0.46 -0.77 8.25
C ASP A 112 -0.75 -1.17 7.37
N LEU A 113 -0.56 -2.16 6.51
CA LEU A 113 -1.61 -2.66 5.60
C LEU A 113 -2.89 -3.11 6.33
N PHE A 114 -2.79 -3.49 7.62
CA PHE A 114 -3.94 -3.85 8.44
C PHE A 114 -4.76 -2.63 8.90
N GLU A 115 -4.17 -1.43 8.89
CA GLU A 115 -4.81 -0.18 9.31
C GLU A 115 -5.13 0.76 8.14
N ALA A 116 -4.46 0.57 7.00
CA ALA A 116 -4.56 1.43 5.84
C ALA A 116 -5.99 1.50 5.26
N ASN A 117 -6.39 2.67 4.79
CA ASN A 117 -7.66 2.83 4.08
C ASN A 117 -7.53 2.35 2.63
N ILE A 118 -8.26 1.27 2.30
CA ILE A 118 -8.25 0.62 0.98
C ILE A 118 -9.59 0.70 0.25
N LYS A 119 -10.54 1.52 0.71
CA LYS A 119 -11.93 1.59 0.20
C LYS A 119 -12.06 2.04 -1.26
N GLU A 120 -11.04 2.69 -1.81
CA GLU A 120 -11.04 3.11 -3.21
C GLU A 120 -10.58 2.02 -4.17
N ALA A 121 -9.98 0.93 -3.66
CA ALA A 121 -9.41 -0.11 -4.49
C ALA A 121 -10.47 -0.74 -5.39
N THR A 122 -10.16 -0.92 -6.67
CA THR A 122 -10.90 -1.75 -7.62
C THR A 122 -10.17 -3.06 -7.89
N VAL A 123 -8.85 -3.05 -7.66
CA VAL A 123 -7.98 -4.22 -7.70
C VAL A 123 -7.07 -4.19 -6.47
N VAL A 124 -6.91 -5.33 -5.81
CA VAL A 124 -5.94 -5.52 -4.72
C VAL A 124 -5.00 -6.65 -5.11
N THR A 125 -3.70 -6.39 -5.01
CA THR A 125 -2.65 -7.37 -5.25
C THR A 125 -1.96 -7.75 -3.95
N LEU A 126 -1.62 -9.04 -3.81
CA LEU A 126 -1.05 -9.63 -2.60
C LEU A 126 0.08 -10.60 -2.97
N TYR A 127 1.24 -10.42 -2.34
CA TYR A 127 2.30 -11.43 -2.28
C TYR A 127 2.78 -11.59 -0.84
N LEU A 128 1.90 -12.10 0.00
CA LEU A 128 2.09 -12.24 1.44
C LEU A 128 1.94 -13.70 1.85
N LEU A 129 2.59 -14.10 2.94
CA LEU A 129 2.41 -15.44 3.51
C LEU A 129 0.93 -15.72 3.81
N GLU A 130 0.54 -16.98 3.77
CA GLU A 130 -0.84 -17.41 4.02
C GLU A 130 -1.39 -16.94 5.38
N SER A 131 -0.55 -16.92 6.41
CA SER A 131 -0.91 -16.40 7.73
C SER A 131 -1.35 -14.92 7.69
N LEU A 132 -0.60 -14.09 6.97
CA LEU A 132 -0.93 -12.67 6.80
C LEU A 132 -2.17 -12.48 5.91
N ASN A 133 -2.27 -13.22 4.82
CA ASN A 133 -3.45 -13.22 3.95
C ASN A 133 -4.72 -13.59 4.73
N THR A 134 -4.64 -14.60 5.60
CA THR A 134 -5.75 -15.04 6.46
C THR A 134 -6.13 -13.95 7.47
N LYS A 135 -5.14 -13.31 8.10
CA LYS A 135 -5.35 -12.19 9.02
C LYS A 135 -5.96 -10.97 8.33
N LEU A 136 -5.58 -10.71 7.08
CA LEU A 136 -6.06 -9.57 6.28
C LEU A 136 -7.50 -9.74 5.78
N ARG A 137 -7.96 -10.96 5.62
CA ARG A 137 -9.26 -11.30 5.02
C ARG A 137 -10.46 -10.54 5.61
N PRO A 138 -10.64 -10.41 6.94
CA PRO A 138 -11.76 -9.65 7.51
C PRO A 138 -11.77 -8.19 7.05
N LYS A 139 -10.60 -7.56 6.98
CA LYS A 139 -10.45 -6.19 6.48
C LYS A 139 -10.81 -6.08 5.00
N LEU A 140 -10.33 -7.00 4.17
CA LEU A 140 -10.67 -7.01 2.74
C LEU A 140 -12.20 -7.07 2.54
N TRP A 141 -12.91 -7.88 3.33
CA TRP A 141 -14.38 -7.96 3.26
C TRP A 141 -15.09 -6.72 3.79
N ALA A 142 -14.56 -6.09 4.84
CA ALA A 142 -15.19 -4.92 5.45
C ALA A 142 -15.00 -3.64 4.62
N ASP A 143 -13.83 -3.49 4.00
CA ASP A 143 -13.42 -2.23 3.37
C ASP A 143 -13.69 -2.18 1.86
N LEU A 144 -13.62 -3.33 1.17
CA LEU A 144 -13.70 -3.37 -0.29
C LEU A 144 -15.16 -3.39 -0.77
N LYS A 145 -15.39 -2.72 -1.89
CA LYS A 145 -16.69 -2.70 -2.55
C LYS A 145 -16.95 -4.04 -3.25
N PRO A 146 -18.22 -4.45 -3.39
CA PRO A 146 -18.58 -5.57 -4.26
C PRO A 146 -18.02 -5.38 -5.68
N GLY A 147 -17.45 -6.46 -6.25
CA GLY A 147 -16.81 -6.41 -7.57
C GLY A 147 -15.32 -6.02 -7.55
N THR A 148 -14.75 -5.65 -6.42
CA THR A 148 -13.29 -5.48 -6.29
C THR A 148 -12.59 -6.82 -6.54
N ARG A 149 -11.62 -6.84 -7.43
CA ARG A 149 -10.83 -8.03 -7.79
C ARG A 149 -9.63 -8.13 -6.88
N ILE A 150 -9.40 -9.32 -6.31
CA ILE A 150 -8.25 -9.59 -5.45
C ILE A 150 -7.40 -10.68 -6.11
N VAL A 151 -6.15 -10.36 -6.41
CA VAL A 151 -5.18 -11.30 -7.00
C VAL A 151 -4.06 -11.59 -6.01
N SER A 152 -3.81 -12.86 -5.76
CA SER A 152 -2.75 -13.30 -4.83
C SER A 152 -1.74 -14.16 -5.56
N HIS A 153 -0.48 -13.81 -5.46
CA HIS A 153 0.63 -14.62 -5.98
C HIS A 153 0.92 -15.74 -5.00
N THR A 154 0.90 -17.01 -5.46
CA THR A 154 1.32 -18.24 -4.76
C THR A 154 0.51 -18.59 -3.50
N PHE A 155 0.31 -17.65 -2.58
CA PHE A 155 -0.23 -17.93 -1.25
C PHE A 155 -1.75 -17.78 -1.18
N LYS A 156 -2.39 -18.79 -0.55
CA LYS A 156 -3.82 -18.82 -0.31
C LYS A 156 -4.24 -17.82 0.78
N LYS A 157 -5.54 -17.62 0.91
CA LYS A 157 -6.17 -16.82 1.96
C LYS A 157 -6.95 -17.72 2.92
N GLY A 158 -6.28 -18.76 3.46
CA GLY A 158 -6.91 -19.79 4.26
C GLY A 158 -7.91 -20.62 3.43
N ASN A 159 -9.10 -20.83 3.95
CA ASN A 159 -10.17 -21.59 3.27
C ASN A 159 -10.99 -20.77 2.25
N TRP A 160 -10.57 -19.54 1.93
CA TRP A 160 -11.22 -18.74 0.88
C TRP A 160 -10.81 -19.28 -0.50
N LYS A 161 -11.73 -19.94 -1.17
CA LYS A 161 -11.48 -20.53 -2.50
C LYS A 161 -11.43 -19.42 -3.55
N PRO A 162 -10.43 -19.43 -4.45
CA PRO A 162 -10.39 -18.51 -5.57
C PRO A 162 -11.48 -18.84 -6.59
N GLU A 163 -11.97 -17.84 -7.29
CA GLU A 163 -12.89 -18.03 -8.43
C GLU A 163 -12.16 -18.59 -9.65
N LYS A 164 -10.90 -18.20 -9.83
CA LYS A 164 -10.04 -18.61 -10.95
C LYS A 164 -8.60 -18.74 -10.47
N GLU A 165 -7.87 -19.65 -11.11
CA GLU A 165 -6.43 -19.81 -10.91
C GLU A 165 -5.73 -19.87 -12.27
N THR A 166 -4.50 -19.40 -12.33
CA THR A 166 -3.63 -19.48 -13.51
C THR A 166 -2.18 -19.67 -13.07
N THR A 167 -1.34 -20.10 -14.01
CA THR A 167 0.09 -20.28 -13.77
C THR A 167 0.85 -19.39 -14.76
N VAL A 168 1.84 -18.65 -14.26
CA VAL A 168 2.75 -17.80 -15.03
C VAL A 168 4.17 -18.27 -14.76
N ASP A 169 4.94 -18.60 -15.80
CA ASP A 169 6.33 -19.10 -15.72
C ASP A 169 6.48 -20.26 -14.71
N GLY A 170 5.52 -21.18 -14.67
CA GLY A 170 5.54 -22.33 -13.78
C GLY A 170 5.22 -22.01 -12.31
N ARG A 171 4.68 -20.85 -12.02
CA ARG A 171 4.33 -20.34 -10.68
C ARG A 171 2.89 -19.90 -10.58
#